data_a9a8bda49f22b60679efded98474246e
#
_entry.id   a9a8bda49f22b60679efded98474246e
#
_cell.length_a   1.000
_cell.length_b   1.000
_cell.length_c   1.000
_cell.angle_alpha   90.00
_cell.angle_beta   90.00
_cell.angle_gamma   90.00
#
_symmetry.space_group_name_H-M   'P 1'
#
loop_
_entity.id
_entity.type
_entity.pdbx_description
1 polymer ?
#
loop_
_entity_poly.entity_id
_entity_poly.type
_entity_poly.pdbx_seq_one_letter_code
_entity_poly.pdbx_strand_id
1 'polypeptide(L)'
;MLSYIYIREDVMNSIKKILLSSVLLFGINSVAKADCGTITIAEMNWASAEMFAHVDKLILENAYGCDVELVPGDTMPTATSMMEKGEPDIAPELWINSVRIALDAATAEGRLHYAAEVLSDTGEEGWWIPQYLADANPDIVTVEDALARPDLFPHPEGDGAALYTCPSGWNCQISTGNLFQAYDGEGKGFSLVDPGSGGALAGSIAEAYEKGEGWLGYYWAPTAILGKYPMKKLDFGVPHDFDEWSTCTSQEGSADPQKNSWVVSSVFTVVTDNFKNSSGPGMDYIKKRALPNSVVNELLAWKDDNQATGEDTAIYFLENYGEWKNWVPFDVQLDILNAL
;
A
#
# COMPACT_ATOMS: atom_id res chain seq x y z
N MET A 1 -28.83 -25.91 -77.42
CA MET A 1 -27.81 -26.30 -76.40
C MET A 1 -26.81 -25.18 -76.07
N LEU A 2 -26.91 -24.00 -76.68
CA LEU A 2 -25.99 -22.84 -76.44
C LEU A 2 -26.54 -21.80 -75.47
N SER A 3 -27.82 -21.84 -75.12
CA SER A 3 -28.40 -20.83 -74.21
C SER A 3 -28.25 -21.15 -72.68
N TYR A 4 -27.88 -22.39 -72.34
CA TYR A 4 -27.71 -22.80 -70.93
C TYR A 4 -26.32 -22.50 -70.34
N ILE A 5 -25.33 -22.23 -71.17
CA ILE A 5 -23.97 -21.97 -70.71
C ILE A 5 -23.77 -20.51 -70.39
N TYR A 6 -24.49 -19.59 -71.03
CA TYR A 6 -24.36 -18.14 -70.77
C TYR A 6 -24.93 -17.67 -69.40
N ILE A 7 -25.98 -18.34 -68.95
CA ILE A 7 -26.61 -17.99 -67.62
C ILE A 7 -25.75 -18.43 -66.42
N ARG A 8 -24.86 -19.44 -66.65
CA ARG A 8 -24.01 -19.92 -65.50
C ARG A 8 -22.79 -19.04 -65.28
N GLU A 9 -22.27 -18.36 -66.26
CA GLU A 9 -21.13 -17.45 -66.07
C GLU A 9 -21.50 -16.14 -65.43
N ASP A 10 -22.66 -15.59 -65.72
CA ASP A 10 -23.13 -14.33 -65.11
C ASP A 10 -23.51 -14.49 -63.66
N VAL A 11 -24.08 -15.65 -63.28
CA VAL A 11 -24.42 -15.94 -61.86
C VAL A 11 -23.16 -16.20 -61.04
N MET A 12 -22.14 -16.89 -61.60
CA MET A 12 -20.88 -17.14 -60.92
C MET A 12 -20.04 -15.86 -60.77
N ASN A 13 -20.05 -14.95 -61.70
CA ASN A 13 -19.38 -13.66 -61.62
C ASN A 13 -20.08 -12.70 -60.62
N SER A 14 -21.40 -12.78 -60.50
CA SER A 14 -22.15 -12.02 -59.49
C SER A 14 -21.90 -12.54 -58.07
N ILE A 15 -21.80 -13.85 -57.87
CA ILE A 15 -21.48 -14.47 -56.57
C ILE A 15 -20.03 -14.17 -56.18
N LYS A 16 -19.07 -14.16 -57.08
CA LYS A 16 -17.69 -13.75 -56.82
C LYS A 16 -17.55 -12.28 -56.44
N LYS A 17 -18.34 -11.39 -57.02
CA LYS A 17 -18.37 -9.96 -56.65
C LYS A 17 -19.03 -9.73 -55.27
N ILE A 18 -20.03 -10.50 -54.88
CA ILE A 18 -20.68 -10.41 -53.56
C ILE A 18 -19.77 -10.99 -52.48
N LEU A 19 -19.02 -12.05 -52.74
CA LEU A 19 -18.07 -12.63 -51.79
C LEU A 19 -16.80 -11.77 -51.62
N LEU A 20 -16.39 -10.97 -52.62
CA LEU A 20 -15.29 -10.01 -52.43
C LEU A 20 -15.69 -8.72 -51.72
N SER A 21 -16.99 -8.37 -51.70
CA SER A 21 -17.48 -7.16 -51.02
C SER A 21 -17.78 -7.39 -49.51
N SER A 22 -17.90 -8.65 -49.08
CA SER A 22 -18.18 -8.99 -47.67
C SER A 22 -16.92 -9.25 -46.82
N VAL A 23 -15.72 -9.25 -47.39
CA VAL A 23 -14.44 -9.43 -46.68
C VAL A 23 -13.82 -8.11 -46.26
N LEU A 24 -14.41 -6.96 -46.58
CA LEU A 24 -13.82 -5.62 -46.33
C LEU A 24 -14.51 -4.86 -45.21
N LEU A 25 -15.28 -5.52 -44.32
CA LEU A 25 -15.96 -4.86 -43.18
C LEU A 25 -15.75 -5.55 -41.82
N PHE A 26 -14.74 -6.41 -41.70
CA PHE A 26 -14.11 -6.59 -40.39
C PHE A 26 -13.04 -5.52 -40.25
N GLY A 27 -13.50 -4.30 -40.04
CA GLY A 27 -12.66 -3.29 -39.46
C GLY A 27 -12.18 -3.85 -38.11
N ILE A 28 -10.89 -4.07 -38.04
CA ILE A 28 -10.19 -4.19 -36.77
C ILE A 28 -10.53 -2.87 -36.07
N ASN A 29 -11.55 -2.89 -35.20
CA ASN A 29 -11.67 -1.90 -34.16
C ASN A 29 -10.49 -2.17 -33.25
N SER A 30 -9.31 -1.67 -33.60
CA SER A 30 -8.32 -1.32 -32.62
C SER A 30 -9.04 -0.29 -31.73
N VAL A 31 -9.52 -0.76 -30.59
CA VAL A 31 -9.82 0.15 -29.49
C VAL A 31 -8.52 0.94 -29.35
N ALA A 32 -8.57 2.22 -29.69
CA ALA A 32 -7.45 3.12 -29.41
C ALA A 32 -7.22 2.98 -27.92
N LYS A 33 -6.07 2.38 -27.50
CA LYS A 33 -5.64 2.45 -26.11
C LYS A 33 -5.68 3.94 -25.77
N ALA A 34 -6.38 4.28 -24.72
CA ALA A 34 -6.39 5.65 -24.23
C ALA A 34 -4.94 5.96 -23.87
N ASP A 35 -4.29 6.82 -24.65
CA ASP A 35 -2.97 7.34 -24.34
C ASP A 35 -3.13 8.28 -23.13
N CYS A 36 -2.84 7.76 -21.92
CA CYS A 36 -2.90 8.54 -20.70
C CYS A 36 -1.58 9.28 -20.42
N GLY A 37 -0.65 9.27 -21.39
CA GLY A 37 0.66 9.91 -21.24
C GLY A 37 1.56 9.24 -20.21
N THR A 38 2.58 9.97 -19.76
CA THR A 38 3.48 9.53 -18.69
C THR A 38 2.80 9.76 -17.33
N ILE A 39 2.83 8.74 -16.48
CA ILE A 39 2.27 8.74 -15.13
C ILE A 39 3.36 8.35 -14.16
N THR A 40 3.51 9.09 -13.06
CA THR A 40 4.43 8.78 -11.98
C THR A 40 3.71 8.15 -10.80
N ILE A 41 4.24 7.02 -10.30
CA ILE A 41 3.70 6.32 -9.12
C ILE A 41 4.78 6.25 -8.05
N ALA A 42 4.43 6.61 -6.82
CA ALA A 42 5.32 6.45 -5.69
C ALA A 42 5.51 4.97 -5.36
N GLU A 43 6.73 4.46 -5.52
CA GLU A 43 7.14 3.16 -4.99
C GLU A 43 7.56 3.37 -3.53
N MET A 44 6.60 3.22 -2.62
CA MET A 44 6.81 3.40 -1.20
C MET A 44 7.68 2.28 -0.64
N ASN A 45 8.51 2.57 0.34
CA ASN A 45 9.56 1.68 0.86
C ASN A 45 9.08 0.62 1.86
N TRP A 46 7.87 0.09 1.70
CA TRP A 46 7.36 -1.07 2.42
C TRP A 46 6.62 -2.05 1.49
N ALA A 47 6.60 -3.31 1.87
CA ALA A 47 6.31 -4.43 0.97
C ALA A 47 4.94 -4.38 0.28
N SER A 48 3.86 -3.98 0.97
CA SER A 48 2.53 -3.90 0.37
C SER A 48 2.42 -2.77 -0.63
N ALA A 49 2.95 -1.60 -0.31
CA ALA A 49 2.92 -0.45 -1.21
C ALA A 49 3.80 -0.65 -2.45
N GLU A 50 4.99 -1.27 -2.28
CA GLU A 50 5.83 -1.70 -3.40
C GLU A 50 5.04 -2.62 -4.35
N MET A 51 4.39 -3.65 -3.81
CA MET A 51 3.53 -4.55 -4.59
C MET A 51 2.42 -3.78 -5.32
N PHE A 52 1.68 -2.90 -4.62
CA PHE A 52 0.61 -2.13 -5.23
C PHE A 52 1.10 -1.19 -6.33
N ALA A 53 2.27 -0.56 -6.16
CA ALA A 53 2.88 0.29 -7.19
C ALA A 53 3.14 -0.50 -8.48
N HIS A 54 3.67 -1.72 -8.37
CA HIS A 54 3.90 -2.60 -9.51
C HIS A 54 2.61 -3.15 -10.11
N VAL A 55 1.59 -3.47 -9.30
CA VAL A 55 0.25 -3.86 -9.80
C VAL A 55 -0.36 -2.71 -10.61
N ASP A 56 -0.30 -1.48 -10.08
CA ASP A 56 -0.82 -0.29 -10.77
C ASP A 56 -0.06 -0.05 -12.09
N LYS A 57 1.27 -0.16 -12.08
CA LYS A 57 2.09 -0.06 -13.28
C LYS A 57 1.67 -1.06 -14.34
N LEU A 58 1.66 -2.36 -14.00
CA LEU A 58 1.32 -3.42 -14.95
C LEU A 58 -0.08 -3.26 -15.55
N ILE A 59 -1.06 -2.88 -14.74
CA ILE A 59 -2.44 -2.68 -15.23
C ILE A 59 -2.54 -1.41 -16.08
N LEU A 60 -1.98 -0.29 -15.63
CA LEU A 60 -2.06 0.97 -16.38
C LEU A 60 -1.36 0.90 -17.74
N GLU A 61 -0.19 0.25 -17.81
CA GLU A 61 0.54 0.07 -19.06
C GLU A 61 -0.19 -0.88 -20.02
N ASN A 62 -0.61 -2.05 -19.53
CA ASN A 62 -1.10 -3.11 -20.40
C ASN A 62 -2.60 -2.98 -20.76
N ALA A 63 -3.42 -2.50 -19.84
CA ALA A 63 -4.84 -2.28 -20.11
C ALA A 63 -5.11 -0.95 -20.84
N TYR A 64 -4.38 0.11 -20.47
CA TYR A 64 -4.74 1.46 -20.87
C TYR A 64 -3.66 2.17 -21.71
N GLY A 65 -2.45 1.58 -21.84
CA GLY A 65 -1.38 2.12 -22.67
C GLY A 65 -0.71 3.37 -22.11
N CYS A 66 -0.76 3.55 -20.78
CA CYS A 66 0.00 4.58 -20.09
C CYS A 66 1.51 4.27 -20.16
N ASP A 67 2.34 5.30 -20.05
CA ASP A 67 3.77 5.17 -19.82
C ASP A 67 4.03 5.41 -18.33
N VAL A 68 4.36 4.36 -17.55
CA VAL A 68 4.42 4.44 -16.09
C VAL A 68 5.83 4.42 -15.56
N GLU A 69 6.20 5.47 -14.83
CA GLU A 69 7.46 5.60 -14.12
C GLU A 69 7.24 5.41 -12.61
N LEU A 70 7.96 4.44 -12.00
CA LEU A 70 8.01 4.29 -10.55
C LEU A 70 9.08 5.23 -10.00
N VAL A 71 8.71 6.03 -9.00
CA VAL A 71 9.62 6.95 -8.32
C VAL A 71 9.74 6.59 -6.84
N PRO A 72 10.94 6.65 -6.23
CA PRO A 72 11.09 6.35 -4.81
C PRO A 72 10.13 7.17 -3.97
N GLY A 73 9.42 6.50 -3.06
CA GLY A 73 8.41 7.11 -2.21
C GLY A 73 8.58 6.78 -0.73
N ASP A 74 7.97 7.65 0.08
CA ASP A 74 7.88 7.51 1.52
C ASP A 74 6.69 8.32 2.02
N THR A 75 6.14 8.06 3.21
CA THR A 75 4.88 8.69 3.66
C THR A 75 4.95 10.22 3.62
N MET A 76 5.87 10.82 4.34
CA MET A 76 5.95 12.28 4.49
C MET A 76 6.47 12.97 3.23
N PRO A 77 7.58 12.54 2.62
CA PRO A 77 8.09 13.17 1.40
C PRO A 77 7.10 13.09 0.24
N THR A 78 6.43 11.94 0.05
CA THR A 78 5.45 11.76 -1.03
C THR A 78 4.23 12.63 -0.83
N ALA A 79 3.61 12.58 0.37
CA ALA A 79 2.44 13.41 0.66
C ALA A 79 2.75 14.91 0.48
N THR A 80 3.90 15.38 0.98
CA THR A 80 4.32 16.78 0.83
C THR A 80 4.53 17.16 -0.63
N SER A 81 5.24 16.33 -1.40
CA SER A 81 5.49 16.58 -2.82
C SER A 81 4.18 16.64 -3.62
N MET A 82 3.26 15.70 -3.38
CA MET A 82 1.94 15.70 -4.03
C MET A 82 1.13 16.97 -3.70
N MET A 83 1.15 17.41 -2.44
CA MET A 83 0.44 18.63 -2.01
C MET A 83 1.05 19.91 -2.58
N GLU A 84 2.38 20.00 -2.67
CA GLU A 84 3.08 21.23 -3.05
C GLU A 84 3.36 21.32 -4.55
N LYS A 85 3.71 20.17 -5.19
CA LYS A 85 4.16 20.14 -6.58
C LYS A 85 3.19 19.43 -7.53
N GLY A 86 2.26 18.63 -6.99
CA GLY A 86 1.39 17.77 -7.80
C GLY A 86 2.11 16.57 -8.37
N GLU A 87 3.18 16.07 -7.71
CA GLU A 87 3.98 14.91 -8.11
C GLU A 87 4.38 14.08 -6.87
N PRO A 88 4.42 12.72 -6.99
CA PRO A 88 4.00 11.91 -8.12
C PRO A 88 2.48 11.95 -8.35
N ASP A 89 2.01 11.39 -9.48
CA ASP A 89 0.59 11.36 -9.83
C ASP A 89 -0.25 10.46 -8.91
N ILE A 90 0.36 9.35 -8.45
CA ILE A 90 -0.29 8.33 -7.62
C ILE A 90 0.58 7.99 -6.41
N ALA A 91 0.00 8.06 -5.21
CA ALA A 91 0.48 7.36 -4.02
C ALA A 91 -0.41 6.12 -3.82
N PRO A 92 0.10 4.90 -4.08
CA PRO A 92 -0.75 3.70 -4.17
C PRO A 92 -1.30 3.25 -2.81
N GLU A 93 -0.57 3.53 -1.73
CA GLU A 93 -0.93 3.12 -0.37
C GLU A 93 -0.44 4.19 0.61
N LEU A 94 -1.31 5.13 0.97
CA LEU A 94 -0.98 6.20 1.92
C LEU A 94 -1.78 6.02 3.23
N TRP A 95 -1.05 5.87 4.33
CA TRP A 95 -1.57 5.77 5.69
C TRP A 95 -1.86 7.17 6.21
N ILE A 96 -3.14 7.57 6.18
CA ILE A 96 -3.51 8.99 6.24
C ILE A 96 -3.65 9.57 7.65
N ASN A 97 -3.70 8.75 8.70
CA ASN A 97 -4.02 9.24 10.05
C ASN A 97 -3.12 10.39 10.52
N SER A 98 -1.87 10.36 10.13
CA SER A 98 -0.88 11.35 10.56
C SER A 98 -0.79 12.59 9.66
N VAL A 99 -1.32 12.52 8.44
CA VAL A 99 -1.29 13.61 7.45
C VAL A 99 -2.69 14.07 7.04
N ARG A 100 -3.72 13.56 7.72
CA ARG A 100 -5.14 13.74 7.38
C ARG A 100 -5.51 15.21 7.20
N ILE A 101 -5.18 16.09 8.13
CA ILE A 101 -5.59 17.51 8.05
C ILE A 101 -5.04 18.17 6.78
N ALA A 102 -3.77 17.95 6.45
CA ALA A 102 -3.15 18.53 5.27
C ALA A 102 -3.71 17.92 3.97
N LEU A 103 -3.96 16.60 3.95
CA LEU A 103 -4.57 15.93 2.80
C LEU A 103 -6.02 16.36 2.60
N ASP A 104 -6.81 16.48 3.68
CA ASP A 104 -8.20 16.93 3.62
C ASP A 104 -8.29 18.39 3.09
N ALA A 105 -7.37 19.24 3.49
CA ALA A 105 -7.26 20.59 2.94
C ALA A 105 -6.92 20.57 1.45
N ALA A 106 -5.96 19.78 1.02
CA ALA A 106 -5.57 19.65 -0.38
C ALA A 106 -6.70 19.05 -1.24
N THR A 107 -7.47 18.10 -0.68
CA THR A 107 -8.65 17.53 -1.37
C THR A 107 -9.80 18.52 -1.45
N ALA A 108 -10.04 19.30 -0.41
CA ALA A 108 -11.05 20.37 -0.42
C ALA A 108 -10.74 21.48 -1.45
N GLU A 109 -9.45 21.74 -1.69
CA GLU A 109 -8.96 22.64 -2.73
C GLU A 109 -8.98 22.00 -4.13
N GLY A 110 -9.27 20.71 -4.24
CA GLY A 110 -9.30 19.97 -5.52
C GLY A 110 -7.94 19.65 -6.09
N ARG A 111 -6.86 19.77 -5.33
CA ARG A 111 -5.50 19.43 -5.78
C ARG A 111 -5.21 17.94 -5.73
N LEU A 112 -5.73 17.27 -4.72
CA LEU A 112 -5.61 15.83 -4.51
C LEU A 112 -6.98 15.18 -4.37
N HIS A 113 -7.03 13.86 -4.53
CA HIS A 113 -8.26 13.07 -4.40
C HIS A 113 -7.99 11.74 -3.72
N TYR A 114 -8.79 11.38 -2.74
CA TYR A 114 -8.88 10.02 -2.23
C TYR A 114 -9.58 9.17 -3.29
N ALA A 115 -8.88 8.19 -3.85
CA ALA A 115 -9.41 7.38 -4.95
C ALA A 115 -10.11 6.11 -4.45
N ALA A 116 -9.40 5.28 -3.68
CA ALA A 116 -9.92 4.06 -3.08
C ALA A 116 -9.31 3.84 -1.70
N GLU A 117 -10.04 3.24 -0.78
CA GLU A 117 -9.50 2.65 0.44
C GLU A 117 -8.86 1.31 0.04
N VAL A 118 -7.51 1.31 -0.05
CA VAL A 118 -6.75 0.21 -0.67
C VAL A 118 -6.77 -1.07 0.16
N LEU A 119 -6.85 -0.94 1.49
CA LEU A 119 -7.06 -2.03 2.42
C LEU A 119 -8.52 -2.03 2.86
N SER A 120 -9.34 -2.95 2.34
CA SER A 120 -10.79 -2.95 2.58
C SER A 120 -11.19 -3.22 4.03
N ASP A 121 -10.29 -3.80 4.82
CA ASP A 121 -10.47 -4.08 6.25
C ASP A 121 -9.77 -3.06 7.14
N THR A 122 -9.25 -1.97 6.54
CA THR A 122 -8.45 -0.93 7.19
C THR A 122 -7.07 -1.41 7.65
N GLY A 123 -6.22 -0.50 8.12
CA GLY A 123 -4.91 -0.81 8.71
C GLY A 123 -4.95 -0.78 10.24
N GLU A 124 -4.06 -1.52 10.87
CA GLU A 124 -3.87 -1.49 12.31
C GLU A 124 -2.44 -1.09 12.65
N GLU A 125 -2.26 -0.09 13.51
CA GLU A 125 -0.95 0.39 13.96
C GLU A 125 -0.91 0.41 15.48
N GLY A 126 0.29 0.35 16.05
CA GLY A 126 0.48 0.48 17.49
C GLY A 126 1.82 -0.04 17.97
N TRP A 127 1.95 -0.22 19.29
CA TRP A 127 3.10 -0.86 19.90
C TRP A 127 2.75 -2.30 20.25
N TRP A 128 3.70 -3.18 19.93
CA TRP A 128 3.50 -4.62 20.02
C TRP A 128 4.62 -5.27 20.83
N ILE A 129 4.31 -6.44 21.40
CA ILE A 129 5.27 -7.33 22.06
C ILE A 129 5.09 -8.76 21.53
N PRO A 130 6.12 -9.64 21.60
CA PRO A 130 5.97 -11.04 21.26
C PRO A 130 4.88 -11.74 22.07
N GLN A 131 4.08 -12.59 21.44
CA GLN A 131 2.99 -13.31 22.15
C GLN A 131 3.52 -14.17 23.28
N TYR A 132 4.68 -14.86 23.10
CA TYR A 132 5.28 -15.66 24.20
C TYR A 132 5.65 -14.82 25.42
N LEU A 133 6.04 -13.55 25.22
CA LEU A 133 6.36 -12.64 26.30
C LEU A 133 5.08 -12.21 27.05
N ALA A 134 4.01 -11.94 26.29
CA ALA A 134 2.69 -11.64 26.84
C ALA A 134 2.11 -12.81 27.64
N ASP A 135 2.28 -14.04 27.15
CA ASP A 135 1.82 -15.27 27.81
C ASP A 135 2.58 -15.52 29.12
N ALA A 136 3.89 -15.22 29.15
CA ALA A 136 4.72 -15.34 30.33
C ALA A 136 4.48 -14.20 31.35
N ASN A 137 3.96 -13.06 30.92
CA ASN A 137 3.72 -11.88 31.73
C ASN A 137 2.29 -11.34 31.47
N PRO A 138 1.24 -12.04 31.94
CA PRO A 138 -0.15 -11.70 31.63
C PRO A 138 -0.63 -10.36 32.23
N ASP A 139 0.14 -9.79 33.13
CA ASP A 139 -0.02 -8.45 33.71
C ASP A 139 0.41 -7.33 32.75
N ILE A 140 1.17 -7.62 31.69
CA ILE A 140 1.49 -6.66 30.65
C ILE A 140 0.34 -6.59 29.65
N VAL A 141 -0.54 -5.61 29.82
CA VAL A 141 -1.71 -5.36 28.98
C VAL A 141 -1.58 -4.02 28.26
N THR A 142 -1.04 -3.02 28.96
CA THR A 142 -0.90 -1.67 28.45
C THR A 142 0.54 -1.30 28.12
N VAL A 143 0.71 -0.21 27.39
CA VAL A 143 2.01 0.43 27.16
C VAL A 143 2.70 0.79 28.48
N GLU A 144 1.95 1.27 29.47
CA GLU A 144 2.51 1.61 30.79
C GLU A 144 3.02 0.39 31.53
N ASP A 145 2.34 -0.76 31.44
CA ASP A 145 2.78 -2.01 32.03
C ASP A 145 4.09 -2.47 31.41
N ALA A 146 4.21 -2.39 30.08
CA ALA A 146 5.44 -2.75 29.36
C ALA A 146 6.60 -1.82 29.73
N LEU A 147 6.37 -0.50 29.74
CA LEU A 147 7.39 0.48 30.11
C LEU A 147 7.79 0.43 31.61
N ALA A 148 7.01 -0.21 32.46
CA ALA A 148 7.39 -0.48 33.86
C ALA A 148 8.36 -1.67 33.99
N ARG A 149 8.64 -2.41 32.90
CA ARG A 149 9.47 -3.63 32.87
C ARG A 149 10.66 -3.54 31.90
N PRO A 150 11.57 -2.53 32.06
CA PRO A 150 12.74 -2.40 31.18
C PRO A 150 13.63 -3.63 31.16
N ASP A 151 13.61 -4.44 32.22
CA ASP A 151 14.34 -5.71 32.34
C ASP A 151 13.95 -6.76 31.26
N LEU A 152 12.78 -6.61 30.66
CA LEU A 152 12.27 -7.55 29.65
C LEU A 152 12.63 -7.17 28.20
N PHE A 153 13.07 -5.94 27.95
CA PHE A 153 13.23 -5.40 26.60
C PHE A 153 14.67 -4.93 26.33
N PRO A 154 15.62 -5.86 26.13
CA PRO A 154 17.03 -5.52 26.04
C PRO A 154 17.32 -4.60 24.85
N HIS A 155 18.24 -3.64 25.05
CA HIS A 155 18.72 -2.80 23.97
C HIS A 155 19.72 -3.56 23.08
N PRO A 156 19.59 -3.51 21.72
CA PRO A 156 20.44 -4.30 20.83
C PRO A 156 21.92 -3.87 20.85
N GLU A 157 22.21 -2.63 21.23
CA GLU A 157 23.57 -2.05 21.17
C GLU A 157 24.21 -1.83 22.53
N GLY A 158 23.62 -2.29 23.63
CA GLY A 158 24.22 -2.06 24.93
C GLY A 158 23.29 -2.14 26.13
N ASP A 159 23.58 -1.34 27.16
CA ASP A 159 22.81 -1.30 28.41
C ASP A 159 21.49 -0.53 28.23
N GLY A 160 20.45 -0.94 28.96
CA GLY A 160 19.13 -0.31 28.97
C GLY A 160 18.07 -1.10 28.23
N ALA A 161 16.91 -0.47 28.06
CA ALA A 161 15.78 -1.05 27.35
C ALA A 161 15.51 -0.33 26.03
N ALA A 162 15.04 -1.08 25.03
CA ALA A 162 14.73 -0.57 23.72
C ALA A 162 13.22 -0.50 23.45
N LEU A 163 12.80 0.59 22.80
CA LEU A 163 11.55 0.68 22.07
C LEU A 163 11.88 0.95 20.61
N TYR A 164 11.55 0.00 19.73
CA TYR A 164 11.77 0.17 18.30
C TYR A 164 10.72 1.12 17.72
N THR A 165 11.17 2.18 17.07
CA THR A 165 10.32 3.06 16.28
C THR A 165 10.19 2.54 14.85
N CYS A 166 9.47 3.23 13.99
CA CYS A 166 9.52 2.95 12.56
C CYS A 166 10.63 3.77 11.87
N PRO A 167 10.99 3.42 10.61
CA PRO A 167 12.05 4.10 9.88
C PRO A 167 11.82 5.61 9.75
N SER A 168 12.90 6.35 9.66
CA SER A 168 12.88 7.78 9.33
C SER A 168 12.18 8.00 7.98
N GLY A 169 11.34 9.04 7.90
CA GLY A 169 10.51 9.35 6.72
C GLY A 169 9.09 8.79 6.80
N TRP A 170 8.85 7.77 7.64
CA TRP A 170 7.50 7.36 7.98
C TRP A 170 6.95 8.24 9.11
N ASN A 171 5.70 8.64 9.02
CA ASN A 171 5.13 9.51 10.05
C ASN A 171 5.03 8.81 11.42
N CYS A 172 4.91 7.50 11.48
CA CYS A 172 4.90 6.75 12.73
C CYS A 172 6.17 6.94 13.57
N GLN A 173 7.30 7.35 12.98
CA GLN A 173 8.49 7.74 13.73
C GLN A 173 8.20 8.95 14.63
N ILE A 174 7.54 9.97 14.09
CA ILE A 174 7.15 11.16 14.82
C ILE A 174 6.14 10.81 15.91
N SER A 175 5.08 10.08 15.55
CA SER A 175 4.04 9.70 16.50
C SER A 175 4.56 8.80 17.62
N THR A 176 5.45 7.83 17.30
CA THR A 176 6.10 7.00 18.32
C THR A 176 6.99 7.84 19.21
N GLY A 177 7.75 8.78 18.68
CA GLY A 177 8.61 9.68 19.47
C GLY A 177 7.82 10.54 20.45
N ASN A 178 6.73 11.14 19.99
CA ASN A 178 5.85 11.95 20.83
C ASN A 178 5.12 11.12 21.91
N LEU A 179 4.63 9.93 21.55
CA LEU A 179 4.04 9.01 22.52
C LEU A 179 5.08 8.50 23.53
N PHE A 180 6.29 8.20 23.09
CA PHE A 180 7.39 7.81 23.97
C PHE A 180 7.69 8.89 25.00
N GLN A 181 7.71 10.16 24.61
CA GLN A 181 7.82 11.29 25.52
C GLN A 181 6.62 11.39 26.48
N ALA A 182 5.38 11.29 25.95
CA ALA A 182 4.15 11.39 26.75
C ALA A 182 4.02 10.29 27.81
N TYR A 183 4.57 9.11 27.55
CA TYR A 183 4.59 7.97 28.48
C TYR A 183 5.86 7.90 29.35
N ASP A 184 6.73 8.93 29.26
CA ASP A 184 8.00 9.03 30.04
C ASP A 184 8.92 7.81 29.81
N GLY A 185 9.07 7.39 28.55
CA GLY A 185 9.87 6.22 28.19
C GLY A 185 11.33 6.35 28.60
N GLU A 186 11.95 7.53 28.41
CA GLU A 186 13.33 7.79 28.82
C GLU A 186 13.48 7.71 30.36
N GLY A 187 12.57 8.33 31.12
CA GLY A 187 12.57 8.26 32.59
C GLY A 187 12.37 6.85 33.14
N LYS A 188 11.79 5.94 32.33
CA LYS A 188 11.63 4.52 32.66
C LYS A 188 12.80 3.64 32.18
N GLY A 189 13.84 4.22 31.61
CA GLY A 189 15.06 3.52 31.21
C GLY A 189 15.06 2.93 29.79
N PHE A 190 14.13 3.38 28.94
CA PHE A 190 14.10 3.03 27.53
C PHE A 190 14.79 4.08 26.66
N SER A 191 15.27 3.66 25.52
CA SER A 191 15.66 4.52 24.42
C SER A 191 15.00 4.07 23.11
N LEU A 192 14.80 5.02 22.20
CA LEU A 192 14.25 4.73 20.89
C LEU A 192 15.33 4.14 19.98
N VAL A 193 14.98 3.06 19.26
CA VAL A 193 15.84 2.42 18.26
C VAL A 193 15.22 2.66 16.88
N ASP A 194 15.92 3.41 16.03
CA ASP A 194 15.55 3.54 14.61
C ASP A 194 16.06 2.31 13.85
N PRO A 195 15.17 1.50 13.24
CA PRO A 195 15.58 0.31 12.51
C PRO A 195 16.24 0.62 11.15
N GLY A 196 16.13 1.85 10.66
CA GLY A 196 16.64 2.29 9.36
C GLY A 196 15.82 1.85 8.14
N SER A 197 15.06 0.75 8.23
CA SER A 197 14.17 0.28 7.17
C SER A 197 13.04 -0.61 7.71
N GLY A 198 11.95 -0.74 6.94
CA GLY A 198 10.85 -1.67 7.27
C GLY A 198 11.29 -3.12 7.34
N GLY A 199 12.22 -3.52 6.46
CA GLY A 199 12.82 -4.87 6.50
C GLY A 199 13.66 -5.11 7.75
N ALA A 200 14.45 -4.13 8.20
CA ALA A 200 15.22 -4.24 9.44
C ALA A 200 14.30 -4.26 10.67
N LEU A 201 13.19 -3.51 10.67
CA LEU A 201 12.18 -3.56 11.73
C LEU A 201 11.55 -4.96 11.81
N ALA A 202 11.16 -5.55 10.67
CA ALA A 202 10.66 -6.92 10.61
C ALA A 202 11.72 -7.93 11.09
N GLY A 203 12.96 -7.75 10.66
CA GLY A 203 14.12 -8.59 11.08
C GLY A 203 14.36 -8.56 12.59
N SER A 204 14.17 -7.41 13.24
CA SER A 204 14.33 -7.31 14.70
C SER A 204 13.29 -8.14 15.48
N ILE A 205 12.06 -8.24 14.97
CA ILE A 205 11.03 -9.13 15.53
C ILE A 205 11.44 -10.60 15.36
N ALA A 206 11.87 -10.98 14.14
CA ALA A 206 12.33 -12.34 13.86
C ALA A 206 13.51 -12.73 14.76
N GLU A 207 14.49 -11.86 14.91
CA GLU A 207 15.65 -12.05 15.79
C GLU A 207 15.25 -12.27 17.25
N ALA A 208 14.32 -11.44 17.77
CA ALA A 208 13.79 -11.59 19.12
C ALA A 208 13.13 -12.97 19.31
N TYR A 209 12.36 -13.43 18.32
CA TYR A 209 11.75 -14.76 18.34
C TYR A 209 12.77 -15.89 18.32
N GLU A 210 13.81 -15.79 17.48
CA GLU A 210 14.88 -16.80 17.39
C GLU A 210 15.68 -16.90 18.69
N LYS A 211 15.91 -15.80 19.38
CA LYS A 211 16.64 -15.72 20.65
C LYS A 211 15.75 -15.98 21.88
N GLY A 212 14.44 -15.88 21.74
CA GLY A 212 13.50 -15.92 22.88
C GLY A 212 13.64 -14.70 23.78
N GLU A 213 14.04 -13.56 23.23
CA GLU A 213 14.23 -12.28 23.93
C GLU A 213 12.99 -11.40 23.81
N GLY A 214 12.85 -10.43 24.71
CA GLY A 214 11.77 -9.44 24.64
C GLY A 214 12.02 -8.43 23.52
N TRP A 215 10.93 -7.98 22.93
CA TRP A 215 10.91 -6.92 21.94
C TRP A 215 9.71 -6.02 22.22
N LEU A 216 9.87 -4.72 22.13
CA LEU A 216 8.82 -3.71 22.23
C LEU A 216 9.01 -2.70 21.11
N GLY A 217 7.99 -2.42 20.34
CA GLY A 217 8.11 -1.41 19.31
C GLY A 217 6.83 -1.18 18.51
N TYR A 218 6.92 -0.20 17.62
CA TYR A 218 5.92 0.05 16.61
C TYR A 218 5.87 -1.10 15.60
N TYR A 219 4.66 -1.52 15.28
CA TYR A 219 4.41 -2.35 14.11
C TYR A 219 3.00 -2.15 13.56
N TRP A 220 2.70 -2.77 12.41
CA TRP A 220 1.41 -2.60 11.74
C TRP A 220 0.93 -3.89 11.07
N ALA A 221 -0.37 -3.95 10.77
CA ALA A 221 -1.02 -4.99 9.98
C ALA A 221 -1.81 -4.37 8.80
N PRO A 222 -1.83 -5.02 7.62
CA PRO A 222 -1.36 -6.37 7.29
C PRO A 222 0.15 -6.45 7.00
N THR A 223 0.82 -7.52 7.47
CA THR A 223 2.23 -7.83 7.14
C THR A 223 2.53 -9.33 7.24
N ALA A 224 3.50 -9.81 6.46
CA ALA A 224 3.94 -11.21 6.53
C ALA A 224 4.47 -11.60 7.91
N ILE A 225 5.17 -10.69 8.60
CA ILE A 225 5.83 -10.98 9.88
C ILE A 225 4.85 -11.37 10.97
N LEU A 226 3.67 -10.70 11.02
CA LEU A 226 2.64 -11.03 12.02
C LEU A 226 1.97 -12.40 11.77
N GLY A 227 2.03 -12.90 10.54
CA GLY A 227 1.59 -14.26 10.23
C GLY A 227 2.58 -15.34 10.68
N LYS A 228 3.90 -15.02 10.67
CA LYS A 228 4.97 -15.91 11.06
C LYS A 228 5.26 -15.88 12.56
N TYR A 229 5.22 -14.72 13.15
CA TYR A 229 5.59 -14.45 14.54
C TYR A 229 4.40 -13.81 15.26
N PRO A 230 3.61 -14.59 16.03
CA PRO A 230 2.46 -14.07 16.75
C PRO A 230 2.85 -12.93 17.71
N MET A 231 2.23 -11.79 17.56
CA MET A 231 2.48 -10.60 18.38
C MET A 231 1.21 -10.13 19.06
N LYS A 232 1.36 -9.55 20.24
CA LYS A 232 0.26 -8.90 20.99
C LYS A 232 0.41 -7.40 20.89
N LYS A 233 -0.62 -6.73 20.39
CA LYS A 233 -0.73 -5.28 20.44
C LYS A 233 -1.08 -4.84 21.86
N LEU A 234 -0.40 -3.82 22.35
CA LEU A 234 -0.64 -3.23 23.65
C LEU A 234 -1.73 -2.15 23.58
N ASP A 235 -2.53 -2.09 24.64
CA ASP A 235 -3.46 -0.97 24.85
C ASP A 235 -2.68 0.25 25.34
N PHE A 236 -3.02 1.43 24.85
CA PHE A 236 -2.40 2.67 25.31
C PHE A 236 -2.98 3.19 26.64
N GLY A 237 -4.02 2.56 27.18
CA GLY A 237 -4.63 2.89 28.47
C GLY A 237 -5.45 4.19 28.47
N VAL A 238 -5.56 4.85 27.32
CA VAL A 238 -6.34 6.08 27.12
C VAL A 238 -7.11 5.98 25.80
N PRO A 239 -8.28 6.64 25.67
CA PRO A 239 -8.97 6.73 24.40
C PRO A 239 -8.17 7.57 23.40
N HIS A 240 -8.44 7.36 22.11
CA HIS A 240 -7.90 8.22 21.06
C HIS A 240 -8.53 9.63 21.15
N ASP A 241 -7.68 10.64 21.15
CA ASP A 241 -8.04 12.05 21.02
C ASP A 241 -7.54 12.57 19.68
N PHE A 242 -8.48 12.86 18.78
CA PHE A 242 -8.16 13.30 17.42
C PHE A 242 -7.48 14.67 17.39
N ASP A 243 -7.87 15.60 18.26
CA ASP A 243 -7.30 16.95 18.29
C ASP A 243 -5.84 16.89 18.76
N GLU A 244 -5.58 16.16 19.85
CA GLU A 244 -4.21 15.90 20.32
C GLU A 244 -3.39 15.12 19.28
N TRP A 245 -3.99 14.10 18.62
CA TRP A 245 -3.31 13.36 17.58
C TRP A 245 -2.85 14.27 16.45
N SER A 246 -3.76 15.06 15.91
CA SER A 246 -3.53 15.85 14.71
C SER A 246 -2.71 17.12 14.93
N THR A 247 -2.75 17.70 16.15
CA THR A 247 -2.06 18.95 16.47
C THR A 247 -0.77 18.76 17.25
N CYS A 248 -0.55 17.58 17.84
CA CYS A 248 0.61 17.29 18.66
C CYS A 248 1.23 15.91 18.40
N THR A 249 0.49 14.81 18.62
CA THR A 249 1.07 13.45 18.54
C THR A 249 1.70 13.16 17.17
N SER A 250 1.09 13.59 16.06
CA SER A 250 1.58 13.38 14.69
C SER A 250 2.44 14.53 14.17
N GLN A 251 2.78 15.53 14.98
CA GLN A 251 3.52 16.70 14.57
C GLN A 251 4.97 16.67 15.06
N GLU A 252 5.90 17.01 14.17
CA GLU A 252 7.30 17.13 14.52
C GLU A 252 7.54 18.30 15.49
N GLY A 253 8.41 18.08 16.48
CA GLY A 253 8.83 19.11 17.43
C GLY A 253 7.75 19.50 18.45
N SER A 254 6.78 18.64 18.70
CA SER A 254 5.79 18.85 19.78
C SER A 254 6.47 18.99 21.14
N ALA A 255 6.20 20.10 21.84
CA ALA A 255 6.90 20.43 23.08
C ALA A 255 6.36 19.69 24.32
N ASP A 256 5.07 19.35 24.33
CA ASP A 256 4.37 18.75 25.48
C ASP A 256 3.29 17.76 25.00
N PRO A 257 3.69 16.66 24.32
CA PRO A 257 2.74 15.68 23.84
C PRO A 257 2.03 14.97 24.99
N GLN A 258 0.73 14.82 24.88
CA GLN A 258 -0.08 14.12 25.87
C GLN A 258 -0.25 12.64 25.48
N LYS A 259 -0.56 11.79 26.48
CA LYS A 259 -0.89 10.39 26.23
C LYS A 259 -2.07 10.28 25.26
N ASN A 260 -1.90 9.43 24.27
CA ASN A 260 -2.89 9.19 23.24
C ASN A 260 -2.81 7.72 22.79
N SER A 261 -3.72 7.29 21.94
CA SER A 261 -3.70 5.94 21.37
C SER A 261 -3.82 5.97 19.86
N TRP A 262 -3.25 4.96 19.18
CA TRP A 262 -3.56 4.71 17.79
C TRP A 262 -5.03 4.32 17.63
N VAL A 263 -5.65 4.85 16.61
CA VAL A 263 -6.94 4.40 16.08
C VAL A 263 -6.71 3.53 14.85
N VAL A 264 -7.72 2.79 14.45
CA VAL A 264 -7.73 2.09 13.17
C VAL A 264 -7.37 3.05 12.04
N SER A 265 -6.45 2.65 11.19
CA SER A 265 -5.90 3.50 10.13
C SER A 265 -6.63 3.29 8.83
N SER A 266 -7.24 4.35 8.31
CA SER A 266 -7.67 4.37 6.91
C SER A 266 -6.45 4.49 6.00
N VAL A 267 -6.40 3.65 4.98
CA VAL A 267 -5.28 3.58 4.02
C VAL A 267 -5.82 3.80 2.63
N PHE A 268 -5.42 4.90 2.00
CA PHE A 268 -5.97 5.31 0.71
C PHE A 268 -4.93 5.30 -0.40
N THR A 269 -5.42 4.98 -1.60
CA THR A 269 -4.76 5.46 -2.80
C THR A 269 -5.12 6.94 -2.97
N VAL A 270 -4.10 7.79 -3.03
CA VAL A 270 -4.25 9.23 -3.25
C VAL A 270 -3.72 9.58 -4.63
N VAL A 271 -4.45 10.39 -5.37
CA VAL A 271 -4.09 10.81 -6.72
C VAL A 271 -4.15 12.32 -6.88
N THR A 272 -3.36 12.85 -7.81
CA THR A 272 -3.40 14.25 -8.19
C THR A 272 -4.62 14.59 -9.04
N ASP A 273 -5.01 15.86 -9.09
CA ASP A 273 -6.07 16.32 -9.98
C ASP A 273 -5.70 16.14 -11.46
N ASN A 274 -4.39 16.25 -11.78
CA ASN A 274 -3.88 15.97 -13.12
C ASN A 274 -4.20 14.53 -13.54
N PHE A 275 -3.80 13.53 -12.73
CA PHE A 275 -4.09 12.12 -13.02
C PHE A 275 -5.59 11.87 -13.14
N LYS A 276 -6.40 12.36 -12.21
CA LYS A 276 -7.85 12.19 -12.23
C LYS A 276 -8.48 12.68 -13.53
N ASN A 277 -8.00 13.79 -14.07
CA ASN A 277 -8.59 14.42 -15.24
C ASN A 277 -8.00 13.91 -16.57
N SER A 278 -6.78 13.38 -16.58
CA SER A 278 -6.08 12.96 -17.81
C SER A 278 -6.13 11.44 -18.07
N SER A 279 -6.19 10.61 -17.01
CA SER A 279 -6.04 9.16 -17.13
C SER A 279 -7.28 8.41 -17.62
N GLY A 280 -8.44 9.07 -17.73
CA GLY A 280 -9.67 8.44 -18.22
C GLY A 280 -10.01 7.12 -17.52
N PRO A 281 -10.01 5.96 -18.24
CA PRO A 281 -10.31 4.66 -17.66
C PRO A 281 -9.32 4.21 -16.56
N GLY A 282 -8.09 4.74 -16.54
CA GLY A 282 -7.11 4.49 -15.48
C GLY A 282 -7.62 4.95 -14.12
N MET A 283 -8.30 6.10 -14.04
CA MET A 283 -8.93 6.56 -12.80
C MET A 283 -10.08 5.65 -12.35
N ASP A 284 -10.85 5.08 -13.29
CA ASP A 284 -11.93 4.15 -12.95
C ASP A 284 -11.40 2.80 -12.42
N TYR A 285 -10.22 2.39 -12.87
CA TYR A 285 -9.47 1.27 -12.30
C TYR A 285 -9.04 1.59 -10.86
N ILE A 286 -8.29 2.68 -10.65
CA ILE A 286 -7.75 3.07 -9.34
C ILE A 286 -8.85 3.19 -8.27
N LYS A 287 -10.02 3.70 -8.61
CA LYS A 287 -11.18 3.78 -7.69
C LYS A 287 -11.72 2.45 -7.20
N LYS A 288 -11.42 1.36 -7.91
CA LYS A 288 -11.91 0.01 -7.56
C LYS A 288 -10.85 -0.85 -6.90
N ARG A 289 -9.58 -0.41 -6.95
CA ARG A 289 -8.44 -1.18 -6.47
C ARG A 289 -8.41 -1.22 -4.95
N ALA A 290 -8.89 -2.33 -4.39
CA ALA A 290 -8.87 -2.63 -2.97
C ALA A 290 -8.70 -4.13 -2.75
N LEU A 291 -7.97 -4.49 -1.71
CA LEU A 291 -7.78 -5.87 -1.29
C LEU A 291 -8.14 -6.03 0.19
N PRO A 292 -8.73 -7.18 0.59
CA PRO A 292 -8.85 -7.52 1.99
C PRO A 292 -7.48 -7.87 2.59
N ASN A 293 -7.30 -7.59 3.88
CA ASN A 293 -6.05 -7.82 4.59
C ASN A 293 -5.58 -9.27 4.51
N SER A 294 -6.51 -10.24 4.44
CA SER A 294 -6.16 -11.66 4.28
C SER A 294 -5.40 -11.92 2.97
N VAL A 295 -5.84 -11.33 1.86
CA VAL A 295 -5.16 -11.49 0.56
C VAL A 295 -3.81 -10.77 0.57
N VAL A 296 -3.72 -9.57 1.15
CA VAL A 296 -2.45 -8.86 1.29
C VAL A 296 -1.46 -9.67 2.13
N ASN A 297 -1.89 -10.22 3.26
CA ASN A 297 -1.05 -11.08 4.11
C ASN A 297 -0.51 -12.31 3.37
N GLU A 298 -1.35 -13.00 2.58
CA GLU A 298 -0.94 -14.15 1.78
C GLU A 298 0.11 -13.77 0.73
N LEU A 299 -0.10 -12.65 0.03
CA LEU A 299 0.86 -12.15 -0.97
C LEU A 299 2.19 -11.75 -0.34
N LEU A 300 2.16 -11.06 0.79
CA LEU A 300 3.37 -10.67 1.50
C LEU A 300 4.12 -11.88 2.10
N ALA A 301 3.40 -12.90 2.58
CA ALA A 301 4.00 -14.16 3.02
C ALA A 301 4.67 -14.87 1.84
N TRP A 302 4.01 -14.93 0.67
CA TRP A 302 4.61 -15.48 -0.54
C TRP A 302 5.85 -14.71 -0.99
N LYS A 303 5.79 -13.37 -0.97
CA LYS A 303 6.93 -12.48 -1.28
C LYS A 303 8.14 -12.83 -0.42
N ASP A 304 7.94 -12.93 0.88
CA ASP A 304 9.00 -13.21 1.83
C ASP A 304 9.58 -14.62 1.67
N ASP A 305 8.72 -15.64 1.54
CA ASP A 305 9.13 -17.04 1.37
C ASP A 305 9.92 -17.30 0.07
N ASN A 306 9.64 -16.52 -0.97
CA ASN A 306 10.31 -16.64 -2.27
C ASN A 306 11.41 -15.59 -2.49
N GLN A 307 11.66 -14.70 -1.51
CA GLN A 307 12.60 -13.58 -1.63
C GLN A 307 12.30 -12.74 -2.89
N ALA A 308 11.00 -12.58 -3.18
CA ALA A 308 10.49 -11.95 -4.39
C ALA A 308 10.54 -10.41 -4.28
N THR A 309 10.65 -9.75 -5.44
CA THR A 309 10.51 -8.29 -5.55
C THR A 309 9.05 -7.86 -5.50
N GLY A 310 8.77 -6.56 -5.47
CA GLY A 310 7.42 -6.02 -5.64
C GLY A 310 6.83 -6.38 -7.01
N GLU A 311 7.65 -6.35 -8.06
CA GLU A 311 7.24 -6.75 -9.42
C GLU A 311 6.89 -8.23 -9.49
N ASP A 312 7.74 -9.13 -8.97
CA ASP A 312 7.44 -10.57 -8.93
C ASP A 312 6.13 -10.84 -8.16
N THR A 313 5.91 -10.11 -7.07
CA THR A 313 4.69 -10.25 -6.25
C THR A 313 3.45 -9.76 -6.99
N ALA A 314 3.57 -8.67 -7.74
CA ALA A 314 2.49 -8.14 -8.57
C ALA A 314 2.14 -9.10 -9.71
N ILE A 315 3.13 -9.68 -10.39
CA ILE A 315 2.93 -10.71 -11.42
C ILE A 315 2.24 -11.93 -10.80
N TYR A 316 2.77 -12.44 -9.67
CA TYR A 316 2.16 -13.57 -8.98
C TYR A 316 0.70 -13.32 -8.61
N PHE A 317 0.37 -12.11 -8.12
CA PHE A 317 -1.01 -11.71 -7.83
C PHE A 317 -1.88 -11.74 -9.08
N LEU A 318 -1.45 -11.12 -10.17
CA LEU A 318 -2.23 -11.02 -11.41
C LEU A 318 -2.46 -12.38 -12.06
N GLU A 319 -1.51 -13.32 -11.94
CA GLU A 319 -1.63 -14.69 -12.47
C GLU A 319 -2.53 -15.60 -11.61
N ASN A 320 -2.43 -15.49 -10.28
CA ASN A 320 -2.97 -16.51 -9.37
C ASN A 320 -4.24 -16.09 -8.63
N TYR A 321 -4.58 -14.78 -8.60
CA TYR A 321 -5.74 -14.23 -7.88
C TYR A 321 -6.79 -13.68 -8.84
N GLY A 322 -8.01 -13.58 -8.38
CA GLY A 322 -9.14 -13.14 -9.20
C GLY A 322 -9.68 -11.75 -8.91
N GLU A 323 -9.28 -11.14 -7.81
CA GLU A 323 -9.79 -9.88 -7.28
C GLU A 323 -9.63 -8.73 -8.28
N TRP A 324 -8.48 -8.62 -8.91
CA TRP A 324 -8.16 -7.58 -9.89
C TRP A 324 -9.06 -7.58 -11.12
N LYS A 325 -9.66 -8.74 -11.47
CA LYS A 325 -10.58 -8.85 -12.61
C LYS A 325 -11.85 -8.02 -12.43
N ASN A 326 -12.19 -7.68 -11.19
CA ASN A 326 -13.30 -6.80 -10.87
C ASN A 326 -12.95 -5.31 -11.01
N TRP A 327 -11.67 -4.97 -11.08
CA TRP A 327 -11.20 -3.59 -11.16
C TRP A 327 -11.18 -3.07 -12.59
N VAL A 328 -11.04 -3.96 -13.57
CA VAL A 328 -10.89 -3.64 -14.98
C VAL A 328 -12.02 -4.26 -15.83
N PRO A 329 -12.37 -3.68 -16.99
CA PRO A 329 -13.29 -4.29 -17.94
C PRO A 329 -12.78 -5.65 -18.46
N PHE A 330 -13.69 -6.52 -18.81
CA PHE A 330 -13.37 -7.90 -19.23
C PHE A 330 -12.49 -7.94 -20.50
N ASP A 331 -12.70 -7.03 -21.42
CA ASP A 331 -12.02 -6.95 -22.71
C ASP A 331 -10.50 -6.65 -22.59
N VAL A 332 -10.07 -5.98 -21.52
CA VAL A 332 -8.64 -5.69 -21.27
C VAL A 332 -7.94 -6.72 -20.40
N GLN A 333 -8.67 -7.65 -19.76
CA GLN A 333 -8.07 -8.67 -18.89
C GLN A 333 -7.09 -9.58 -19.61
N LEU A 334 -7.36 -9.90 -20.89
CA LEU A 334 -6.47 -10.71 -21.70
C LEU A 334 -5.20 -9.95 -22.09
N ASP A 335 -5.28 -8.64 -22.30
CA ASP A 335 -4.11 -7.83 -22.64
C ASP A 335 -3.14 -7.81 -21.45
N ILE A 336 -3.66 -7.68 -20.22
CA ILE A 336 -2.87 -7.76 -18.99
C ILE A 336 -2.18 -9.13 -18.89
N LEU A 337 -2.95 -10.23 -18.97
CA LEU A 337 -2.40 -11.60 -18.81
C LEU A 337 -1.40 -11.99 -19.92
N ASN A 338 -1.53 -11.46 -21.12
CA ASN A 338 -0.59 -11.74 -22.21
C ASN A 338 0.72 -10.95 -22.10
N ALA A 339 0.77 -9.95 -21.24
CA ALA A 339 1.93 -9.09 -21.02
C ALA A 339 2.79 -9.53 -19.84
N LEU A 340 2.26 -10.42 -18.96
CA LEU A 340 2.98 -11.02 -17.83
C LEU A 340 3.88 -12.16 -18.33
#